data_a82513d7393af791e97791bb95ae9089
#
_entry.id   a82513d7393af791e97791bb95ae9089
#
_cell.length_a   1.000
_cell.length_b   1.000
_cell.length_c   1.000
_cell.angle_alpha   90.00
_cell.angle_beta   90.00
_cell.angle_gamma   90.00
#
_symmetry.space_group_name_H-M   'P 1'
#
loop_
_entity.id
_entity.type
_entity.pdbx_description
1 polymer ?
#
loop_
_entity_poly.entity_id
_entity_poly.type
_entity_poly.pdbx_seq_one_letter_code
_entity_poly.pdbx_strand_id
1 'polypeptide(L)'
;MWLPATFATAETAAVVIALSVSVAVLYRLALPKPLPGIPYNKNAARSILGDLPEVAKFQKETRLFWIWLTQLAERLQAPIAQVFLRPLGKPYVIVTDYREAHDILVHRSKEFDRADFFRDTMGPLTPDAHILFKTDDNFRLHRKVIGDLMSPTFLQNVAAPSLYTNLCKHIHLWNAKSRLAQGYPFEAIDDIYYSAFDAVTSFTFSDNFTHNATKSRVSLYKSMSTDKIQLPAGKDEAVVFPKSPIVDEFVEAFRELALVYEEVLASMWPRLQWFFILRRPRVRHAVEVKESVFHREIEEGIQRLDGGQNESRVKSAMDHMLFREASIASKEDRKPDFHRRTIYDEVSTPQATSTRRSFQILIRSRSSSHSSQPGTTQAQQRYAGGLNS
;
A
#
# COMPACT_ATOMS: atom_id res chain seq x y z
N MET A 1 26.69 14.42 62.15
CA MET A 1 27.26 15.03 60.94
C MET A 1 26.10 15.52 60.11
N TRP A 2 25.72 16.83 60.31
CA TRP A 2 24.56 17.42 59.64
C TRP A 2 25.03 17.97 58.31
N LEU A 3 24.47 17.53 57.21
CA LEU A 3 24.65 18.13 55.92
C LEU A 3 23.94 19.50 55.89
N PRO A 4 24.60 20.60 55.54
CA PRO A 4 23.92 21.87 55.42
C PRO A 4 22.93 21.83 54.29
N ALA A 5 21.66 22.17 54.55
CA ALA A 5 20.68 22.46 53.55
C ALA A 5 21.19 23.67 52.72
N THR A 6 21.71 23.41 51.53
CA THR A 6 22.04 24.49 50.57
C THR A 6 20.74 25.16 50.19
N PHE A 7 20.48 26.34 50.73
CA PHE A 7 19.41 27.22 50.28
C PHE A 7 19.62 27.48 48.82
N ALA A 8 18.64 27.05 47.98
CA ALA A 8 18.62 27.42 46.59
C ALA A 8 18.67 28.96 46.54
N THR A 9 19.68 29.52 45.91
CA THR A 9 19.79 30.98 45.77
C THR A 9 18.62 31.48 44.94
N ALA A 10 18.19 32.71 45.09
CA ALA A 10 17.10 33.30 44.31
C ALA A 10 17.34 33.11 42.78
N GLU A 11 18.59 33.08 42.36
CA GLU A 11 19.00 32.79 40.97
C GLU A 11 18.67 31.37 40.53
N THR A 12 18.94 30.34 41.37
CA THR A 12 18.58 28.94 41.03
C THR A 12 17.08 28.74 40.96
N ALA A 13 16.30 29.37 41.86
CA ALA A 13 14.86 29.35 41.81
C ALA A 13 14.32 30.03 40.54
N ALA A 14 14.86 31.16 40.14
CA ALA A 14 14.50 31.86 38.89
C ALA A 14 14.79 31.02 37.66
N VAL A 15 15.95 30.34 37.59
CA VAL A 15 16.30 29.42 36.48
C VAL A 15 15.31 28.23 36.40
N VAL A 16 14.98 27.62 37.54
CA VAL A 16 14.03 26.51 37.59
C VAL A 16 12.64 26.95 37.12
N ILE A 17 12.17 28.13 37.55
CA ILE A 17 10.89 28.69 37.10
C ILE A 17 10.91 28.96 35.60
N ALA A 18 11.97 29.61 35.08
CA ALA A 18 12.11 29.90 33.66
C ALA A 18 12.13 28.61 32.81
N LEU A 19 12.86 27.59 33.27
CA LEU A 19 12.88 26.28 32.62
C LEU A 19 11.49 25.59 32.62
N SER A 20 10.81 25.60 33.76
CA SER A 20 9.46 25.04 33.92
C SER A 20 8.44 25.72 33.00
N VAL A 21 8.49 27.05 32.94
CA VAL A 21 7.64 27.85 32.04
C VAL A 21 7.97 27.53 30.58
N SER A 22 9.25 27.43 30.23
CA SER A 22 9.69 27.09 28.87
C SER A 22 9.18 25.69 28.48
N VAL A 23 9.33 24.69 29.36
CA VAL A 23 8.82 23.34 29.14
C VAL A 23 7.29 23.34 28.96
N ALA A 24 6.58 24.08 29.81
CA ALA A 24 5.11 24.18 29.72
C ALA A 24 4.66 24.85 28.40
N VAL A 25 5.37 25.90 27.96
CA VAL A 25 5.09 26.55 26.67
C VAL A 25 5.40 25.61 25.51
N LEU A 26 6.56 24.95 25.51
CA LEU A 26 6.90 23.97 24.48
C LEU A 26 5.91 22.81 24.43
N TYR A 27 5.49 22.32 25.59
CA TYR A 27 4.45 21.29 25.66
C TYR A 27 3.13 21.75 25.03
N ARG A 28 2.66 22.96 25.35
CA ARG A 28 1.44 23.54 24.77
C ARG A 28 1.57 23.76 23.26
N LEU A 29 2.72 24.19 22.78
CA LEU A 29 2.98 24.36 21.35
C LEU A 29 3.02 23.03 20.60
N ALA A 30 3.43 21.96 21.27
CA ALA A 30 3.52 20.63 20.73
C ALA A 30 2.17 19.88 20.68
N LEU A 31 1.14 20.36 21.39
CA LEU A 31 -0.18 19.75 21.36
C LEU A 31 -0.82 19.86 19.96
N PRO A 32 -1.62 18.86 19.55
CA PRO A 32 -2.41 18.92 18.33
C PRO A 32 -3.30 20.17 18.28
N LYS A 33 -3.37 20.82 17.13
CA LYS A 33 -4.22 22.01 16.90
C LYS A 33 -5.45 21.60 16.11
N PRO A 34 -6.61 21.41 16.78
CA PRO A 34 -7.85 21.04 16.09
C PRO A 34 -8.29 22.12 15.09
N LEU A 35 -8.83 21.69 13.97
CA LEU A 35 -9.51 22.55 13.01
C LEU A 35 -10.87 22.99 13.61
N PRO A 36 -11.23 24.26 13.54
CA PRO A 36 -12.50 24.73 14.08
C PRO A 36 -13.69 24.07 13.34
N GLY A 37 -14.74 23.77 14.08
CA GLY A 37 -15.99 23.23 13.53
C GLY A 37 -15.98 21.73 13.15
N ILE A 38 -14.86 21.04 13.23
CA ILE A 38 -14.77 19.61 12.93
C ILE A 38 -14.64 18.81 14.23
N PRO A 39 -15.53 17.84 14.52
CA PRO A 39 -15.46 17.00 15.70
C PRO A 39 -14.17 16.19 15.81
N TYR A 40 -13.70 15.97 17.05
CA TYR A 40 -12.48 15.23 17.34
C TYR A 40 -12.49 14.62 18.75
N ASN A 41 -11.61 13.68 19.01
CA ASN A 41 -11.37 13.11 20.33
C ASN A 41 -10.70 14.14 21.25
N LYS A 42 -11.43 14.68 22.22
CA LYS A 42 -10.93 15.72 23.14
C LYS A 42 -9.73 15.25 23.97
N ASN A 43 -9.66 13.94 24.29
CA ASN A 43 -8.53 13.38 25.04
C ASN A 43 -7.27 13.35 24.19
N ALA A 44 -7.38 13.02 22.92
CA ALA A 44 -6.27 13.04 21.97
C ALA A 44 -5.67 14.44 21.78
N ALA A 45 -6.50 15.48 21.75
CA ALA A 45 -6.02 16.86 21.64
C ALA A 45 -5.22 17.37 22.87
N ARG A 46 -5.28 16.65 23.99
CA ARG A 46 -4.52 16.95 25.21
C ARG A 46 -3.18 16.19 25.31
N SER A 47 -2.89 15.35 24.33
CA SER A 47 -1.66 14.55 24.25
C SER A 47 -0.83 14.94 23.03
N ILE A 48 0.48 15.07 23.16
CA ILE A 48 1.41 15.27 22.04
C ILE A 48 1.31 14.14 21.02
N LEU A 49 1.03 12.91 21.48
CA LEU A 49 0.88 11.73 20.63
C LEU A 49 -0.50 11.65 19.95
N GLY A 50 -1.44 12.54 20.29
CA GLY A 50 -2.76 12.55 19.69
C GLY A 50 -3.52 11.24 19.91
N ASP A 51 -4.08 10.68 18.83
CA ASP A 51 -4.82 9.41 18.81
C ASP A 51 -3.92 8.18 18.68
N LEU A 52 -2.60 8.34 18.46
CA LEU A 52 -1.68 7.22 18.22
C LEU A 52 -1.71 6.11 19.29
N PRO A 53 -1.77 6.41 20.62
CA PRO A 53 -1.81 5.37 21.62
C PRO A 53 -3.06 4.48 21.51
N GLU A 54 -4.21 5.08 21.23
CA GLU A 54 -5.47 4.36 21.04
C GLU A 54 -5.43 3.52 19.75
N VAL A 55 -4.96 4.11 18.65
CA VAL A 55 -4.77 3.42 17.38
C VAL A 55 -3.82 2.23 17.52
N ALA A 56 -2.67 2.41 18.18
CA ALA A 56 -1.68 1.36 18.36
C ALA A 56 -2.24 0.18 19.18
N LYS A 57 -2.99 0.47 20.24
CA LYS A 57 -3.67 -0.54 21.04
C LYS A 57 -4.69 -1.31 20.20
N PHE A 58 -5.60 -0.62 19.52
CA PHE A 58 -6.63 -1.23 18.68
C PHE A 58 -6.02 -2.05 17.54
N GLN A 59 -4.98 -1.54 16.91
CA GLN A 59 -4.30 -2.23 15.80
C GLN A 59 -3.54 -3.48 16.28
N LYS A 60 -2.99 -3.46 17.50
CA LYS A 60 -2.36 -4.64 18.12
C LYS A 60 -3.37 -5.76 18.36
N GLU A 61 -4.59 -5.41 18.80
CA GLU A 61 -5.66 -6.35 19.11
C GLU A 61 -6.38 -6.87 17.86
N THR A 62 -6.71 -5.99 16.92
CA THR A 62 -7.59 -6.28 15.77
C THR A 62 -6.88 -6.29 14.43
N ARG A 63 -5.77 -5.58 14.27
CA ARG A 63 -5.06 -5.29 13.02
C ARG A 63 -5.92 -4.55 11.98
N LEU A 64 -6.97 -3.84 12.40
CA LEU A 64 -8.01 -3.26 11.54
C LEU A 64 -8.05 -1.72 11.64
N PHE A 65 -6.98 -1.04 11.23
CA PHE A 65 -6.86 0.43 11.31
C PHE A 65 -8.08 1.19 10.75
N TRP A 66 -8.59 0.78 9.59
CA TRP A 66 -9.72 1.46 8.95
C TRP A 66 -11.02 1.33 9.74
N ILE A 67 -11.22 0.22 10.43
CA ILE A 67 -12.40 0.04 11.31
C ILE A 67 -12.31 0.99 12.50
N TRP A 68 -11.11 1.21 13.05
CA TRP A 68 -10.93 2.17 14.13
C TRP A 68 -11.36 3.59 13.70
N LEU A 69 -11.01 4.03 12.48
CA LEU A 69 -11.43 5.33 11.95
C LEU A 69 -12.97 5.44 11.84
N THR A 70 -13.64 4.39 11.36
CA THR A 70 -15.10 4.34 11.28
C THR A 70 -15.73 4.42 12.67
N GLN A 71 -15.24 3.61 13.62
CA GLN A 71 -15.71 3.63 15.01
C GLN A 71 -15.49 4.99 15.69
N LEU A 72 -14.41 5.70 15.37
CA LEU A 72 -14.18 7.03 15.89
C LEU A 72 -15.25 8.01 15.38
N ALA A 73 -15.57 7.99 14.08
CA ALA A 73 -16.62 8.82 13.50
C ALA A 73 -18.00 8.49 14.10
N GLU A 74 -18.31 7.21 14.32
CA GLU A 74 -19.53 6.76 15.00
C GLU A 74 -19.59 7.26 16.45
N ARG A 75 -18.52 7.14 17.22
CA ARG A 75 -18.42 7.67 18.59
C ARG A 75 -18.62 9.18 18.66
N LEU A 76 -18.12 9.90 17.65
CA LEU A 76 -18.31 11.36 17.54
C LEU A 76 -19.66 11.75 16.95
N GLN A 77 -20.45 10.78 16.50
CA GLN A 77 -21.75 10.97 15.83
C GLN A 77 -21.66 12.00 14.69
N ALA A 78 -20.57 11.94 13.91
CA ALA A 78 -20.28 12.91 12.86
C ALA A 78 -19.77 12.23 11.58
N PRO A 79 -20.34 12.58 10.41
CA PRO A 79 -19.90 12.04 9.13
C PRO A 79 -18.52 12.58 8.69
N ILE A 80 -18.09 13.68 9.32
CA ILE A 80 -16.77 14.29 9.12
C ILE A 80 -16.13 14.47 10.49
N ALA A 81 -14.94 13.91 10.69
CA ALA A 81 -14.20 14.00 11.95
C ALA A 81 -12.71 14.24 11.68
N GLN A 82 -11.98 14.70 12.69
CA GLN A 82 -10.54 14.83 12.56
C GLN A 82 -9.80 13.94 13.56
N VAL A 83 -8.62 13.45 13.13
CA VAL A 83 -7.75 12.56 13.88
C VAL A 83 -6.32 13.09 13.91
N PHE A 84 -5.62 12.85 15.02
CA PHE A 84 -4.24 13.28 15.24
C PHE A 84 -3.31 12.08 15.21
N LEU A 85 -2.82 11.72 14.00
CA LEU A 85 -1.99 10.54 13.78
C LEU A 85 -0.49 10.83 13.71
N ARG A 86 -0.10 12.11 13.80
CA ARG A 86 1.31 12.52 13.77
C ARG A 86 1.57 13.57 14.84
N PRO A 87 2.53 13.35 15.74
CA PRO A 87 2.99 14.39 16.67
C PRO A 87 3.48 15.60 15.89
N LEU A 88 3.14 16.80 16.36
CA LEU A 88 3.47 18.07 15.70
C LEU A 88 2.95 18.22 14.27
N GLY A 89 2.15 17.28 13.78
CA GLY A 89 1.59 17.28 12.43
C GLY A 89 0.24 17.98 12.36
N LYS A 90 -0.22 18.21 11.11
CA LYS A 90 -1.60 18.66 10.86
C LYS A 90 -2.57 17.50 11.14
N PRO A 91 -3.80 17.78 11.61
CA PRO A 91 -4.84 16.77 11.74
C PRO A 91 -5.21 16.20 10.37
N TYR A 92 -5.57 14.92 10.34
CA TYR A 92 -6.23 14.31 9.19
C TYR A 92 -7.73 14.45 9.35
N VAL A 93 -8.42 14.79 8.28
CA VAL A 93 -9.88 14.82 8.25
C VAL A 93 -10.36 13.51 7.60
N ILE A 94 -11.23 12.80 8.30
CA ILE A 94 -11.88 11.59 7.79
C ILE A 94 -13.32 11.95 7.38
N VAL A 95 -13.73 11.43 6.23
CA VAL A 95 -15.09 11.58 5.69
C VAL A 95 -15.67 10.18 5.59
N THR A 96 -16.73 9.89 6.34
CA THR A 96 -17.39 8.57 6.37
C THR A 96 -18.72 8.58 5.59
N ASP A 97 -19.25 9.74 5.25
CA ASP A 97 -20.38 9.84 4.33
C ASP A 97 -19.91 9.67 2.88
N TYR A 98 -20.46 8.66 2.18
CA TYR A 98 -20.07 8.34 0.81
C TYR A 98 -20.49 9.43 -0.20
N ARG A 99 -21.56 10.18 0.06
CA ARG A 99 -22.04 11.25 -0.82
C ARG A 99 -21.09 12.43 -0.80
N GLU A 100 -20.66 12.83 0.40
CA GLU A 100 -19.63 13.86 0.57
C GLU A 100 -18.30 13.43 -0.02
N ALA A 101 -17.88 12.17 0.21
CA ALA A 101 -16.66 11.63 -0.39
C ALA A 101 -16.74 11.63 -1.93
N HIS A 102 -17.87 11.24 -2.51
CA HIS A 102 -18.10 11.26 -3.95
C HIS A 102 -18.07 12.70 -4.49
N ASP A 103 -18.74 13.64 -3.82
CA ASP A 103 -18.74 15.06 -4.22
C ASP A 103 -17.31 15.62 -4.24
N ILE A 104 -16.54 15.40 -3.18
CA ILE A 104 -15.13 15.83 -3.08
C ILE A 104 -14.28 15.24 -4.23
N LEU A 105 -14.41 13.94 -4.48
CA LEU A 105 -13.55 13.23 -5.44
C LEU A 105 -13.90 13.49 -6.91
N VAL A 106 -15.18 13.69 -7.21
CA VAL A 106 -15.69 13.78 -8.59
C VAL A 106 -15.93 15.22 -9.01
N HIS A 107 -16.64 16.01 -8.18
CA HIS A 107 -17.09 17.35 -8.57
C HIS A 107 -16.13 18.46 -8.12
N ARG A 108 -15.44 18.26 -6.99
CA ARG A 108 -14.58 19.28 -6.38
C ARG A 108 -13.08 18.98 -6.50
N SER A 109 -12.69 18.23 -7.51
CA SER A 109 -11.28 17.86 -7.78
C SER A 109 -10.35 19.06 -8.02
N LYS A 110 -10.90 20.27 -8.30
CA LYS A 110 -10.13 21.52 -8.40
C LYS A 110 -9.79 22.14 -7.04
N GLU A 111 -10.58 21.83 -6.00
CA GLU A 111 -10.41 22.35 -4.63
C GLU A 111 -9.56 21.41 -3.77
N PHE A 112 -9.59 20.12 -4.07
CA PHE A 112 -8.89 19.07 -3.32
C PHE A 112 -7.81 18.43 -4.19
N ASP A 113 -6.64 18.25 -3.62
CA ASP A 113 -5.51 17.61 -4.30
C ASP A 113 -4.83 16.61 -3.36
N ARG A 114 -3.94 15.80 -3.92
CA ARG A 114 -3.19 14.78 -3.20
C ARG A 114 -2.39 15.36 -2.05
N ALA A 115 -2.40 14.67 -0.93
CA ALA A 115 -1.61 15.04 0.23
C ALA A 115 -0.11 14.74 0.02
N ASP A 116 0.77 15.50 0.66
CA ASP A 116 2.22 15.27 0.64
C ASP A 116 2.61 13.93 1.30
N PHE A 117 1.67 13.31 1.99
CA PHE A 117 1.81 11.99 2.58
C PHE A 117 2.34 10.94 1.59
N PHE A 118 1.82 10.92 0.36
CA PHE A 118 2.28 9.98 -0.67
C PHE A 118 3.74 10.22 -1.05
N ARG A 119 4.15 11.49 -1.16
CA ARG A 119 5.54 11.85 -1.42
C ARG A 119 6.47 11.42 -0.29
N ASP A 120 6.05 11.59 0.96
CA ASP A 120 6.84 11.22 2.12
C ASP A 120 6.99 9.70 2.28
N THR A 121 6.00 8.93 1.83
CA THR A 121 5.96 7.47 2.01
C THR A 121 6.45 6.68 0.80
N MET A 122 6.16 7.11 -0.42
CA MET A 122 6.52 6.39 -1.66
C MET A 122 7.70 7.04 -2.40
N GLY A 123 7.89 8.35 -2.25
CA GLY A 123 8.84 9.12 -3.05
C GLY A 123 10.26 8.55 -3.10
N PRO A 124 10.86 8.06 -2.02
CA PRO A 124 12.20 7.51 -2.08
C PRO A 124 12.38 6.25 -2.94
N LEU A 125 11.31 5.48 -3.19
CA LEU A 125 11.34 4.32 -4.09
C LEU A 125 10.93 4.64 -5.53
N THR A 126 10.04 5.64 -5.71
CA THR A 126 9.46 6.02 -7.01
C THR A 126 9.33 7.55 -7.11
N PRO A 127 10.47 8.30 -7.14
CA PRO A 127 10.45 9.77 -7.02
C PRO A 127 9.68 10.50 -8.12
N ASP A 128 9.58 9.91 -9.30
CA ASP A 128 8.93 10.48 -10.48
C ASP A 128 7.56 9.85 -10.82
N ALA A 129 6.97 9.07 -9.91
CA ALA A 129 5.62 8.55 -10.14
C ALA A 129 4.56 9.66 -10.09
N HIS A 130 3.62 9.68 -11.06
CA HIS A 130 2.59 10.73 -11.17
C HIS A 130 1.77 10.94 -9.90
N ILE A 131 1.54 9.88 -9.13
CA ILE A 131 0.78 9.93 -7.87
C ILE A 131 1.40 10.85 -6.81
N LEU A 132 2.70 11.17 -6.94
CA LEU A 132 3.43 12.02 -6.00
C LEU A 132 3.33 13.51 -6.31
N PHE A 133 2.89 13.88 -7.51
CA PHE A 133 2.76 15.27 -7.93
C PHE A 133 1.39 15.82 -7.58
N LYS A 134 1.33 17.12 -7.31
CA LYS A 134 0.08 17.87 -7.31
C LYS A 134 -0.48 17.90 -8.73
N THR A 135 -1.72 18.33 -8.91
CA THR A 135 -2.35 18.45 -10.23
C THR A 135 -1.83 19.67 -10.96
N ASP A 136 -0.53 19.65 -11.26
CA ASP A 136 0.23 20.65 -12.01
C ASP A 136 0.62 20.15 -13.41
N ASP A 137 1.45 20.89 -14.12
CA ASP A 137 1.91 20.50 -15.46
C ASP A 137 2.81 19.27 -15.44
N ASN A 138 3.59 19.06 -14.38
CA ASN A 138 4.39 17.84 -14.22
C ASN A 138 3.48 16.61 -14.13
N PHE A 139 2.45 16.66 -13.28
CA PHE A 139 1.45 15.60 -13.21
C PHE A 139 0.83 15.31 -14.56
N ARG A 140 0.47 16.36 -15.34
CA ARG A 140 -0.15 16.20 -16.66
C ARG A 140 0.80 15.56 -17.66
N LEU A 141 2.10 15.91 -17.62
CA LEU A 141 3.12 15.30 -18.47
C LEU A 141 3.30 13.81 -18.15
N HIS A 142 3.45 13.46 -16.87
CA HIS A 142 3.57 12.06 -16.45
C HIS A 142 2.30 11.27 -16.78
N ARG A 143 1.14 11.86 -16.53
CA ARG A 143 -0.15 11.24 -16.87
C ARG A 143 -0.33 10.95 -18.37
N LYS A 144 0.27 11.75 -19.24
CA LYS A 144 0.23 11.49 -20.70
C LYS A 144 0.91 10.17 -21.07
N VAL A 145 2.00 9.80 -20.39
CA VAL A 145 2.76 8.56 -20.67
C VAL A 145 1.93 7.31 -20.36
N ILE A 146 1.10 7.37 -19.31
CA ILE A 146 0.29 6.24 -18.84
C ILE A 146 -1.20 6.35 -19.24
N GLY A 147 -1.56 7.36 -20.05
CA GLY A 147 -2.97 7.72 -20.29
C GLY A 147 -3.82 6.58 -20.87
N ASP A 148 -3.21 5.74 -21.69
CA ASP A 148 -3.91 4.67 -22.40
C ASP A 148 -4.09 3.39 -21.56
N LEU A 149 -3.34 3.24 -20.45
CA LEU A 149 -3.33 2.01 -19.64
C LEU A 149 -4.66 1.74 -18.90
N MET A 150 -5.53 2.74 -18.79
CA MET A 150 -6.88 2.60 -18.24
C MET A 150 -7.97 2.70 -19.29
N SER A 151 -7.60 2.70 -20.58
CA SER A 151 -8.59 2.69 -21.67
C SER A 151 -9.33 1.35 -21.73
N PRO A 152 -10.61 1.33 -22.14
CA PRO A 152 -11.35 0.08 -22.35
C PRO A 152 -10.61 -0.87 -23.30
N THR A 153 -9.96 -0.36 -24.33
CA THR A 153 -9.18 -1.15 -25.30
C THR A 153 -8.01 -1.86 -24.62
N PHE A 154 -7.21 -1.16 -23.82
CA PHE A 154 -6.10 -1.78 -23.08
C PHE A 154 -6.61 -2.82 -22.08
N LEU A 155 -7.65 -2.48 -21.31
CA LEU A 155 -8.21 -3.37 -20.32
C LEU A 155 -8.76 -4.67 -20.93
N GLN A 156 -9.43 -4.59 -22.08
CA GLN A 156 -10.01 -5.76 -22.76
C GLN A 156 -8.97 -6.59 -23.51
N ASN A 157 -8.02 -5.94 -24.18
CA ASN A 157 -7.13 -6.63 -25.11
C ASN A 157 -5.80 -7.05 -24.49
N VAL A 158 -5.37 -6.41 -23.41
CA VAL A 158 -4.08 -6.67 -22.75
C VAL A 158 -4.28 -7.18 -21.32
N ALA A 159 -4.93 -6.38 -20.46
CA ALA A 159 -5.00 -6.70 -19.06
C ALA A 159 -5.90 -7.92 -18.76
N ALA A 160 -7.10 -8.00 -19.35
CA ALA A 160 -8.05 -9.07 -19.05
C ALA A 160 -7.55 -10.47 -19.48
N PRO A 161 -6.96 -10.69 -20.66
CA PRO A 161 -6.38 -11.99 -21.03
C PRO A 161 -5.25 -12.42 -20.08
N SER A 162 -4.33 -11.50 -19.72
CA SER A 162 -3.24 -11.79 -18.80
C SER A 162 -3.74 -12.12 -17.39
N LEU A 163 -4.73 -11.36 -16.89
CA LEU A 163 -5.39 -11.63 -15.61
C LEU A 163 -6.08 -12.99 -15.61
N TYR A 164 -6.82 -13.35 -16.67
CA TYR A 164 -7.50 -14.63 -16.81
C TYR A 164 -6.50 -15.80 -16.77
N THR A 165 -5.40 -15.69 -17.55
CA THR A 165 -4.35 -16.72 -17.59
C THR A 165 -3.75 -16.96 -16.20
N ASN A 166 -3.45 -15.90 -15.45
CA ASN A 166 -2.88 -16.01 -14.11
C ASN A 166 -3.92 -16.51 -13.08
N LEU A 167 -5.20 -16.13 -13.23
CA LEU A 167 -6.28 -16.70 -12.42
C LEU A 167 -6.43 -18.20 -12.62
N CYS A 168 -6.32 -18.71 -13.85
CA CYS A 168 -6.30 -20.14 -14.12
C CYS A 168 -5.12 -20.84 -13.41
N LYS A 169 -3.92 -20.25 -13.40
CA LYS A 169 -2.77 -20.77 -12.64
C LYS A 169 -3.06 -20.81 -11.14
N HIS A 170 -3.70 -19.76 -10.61
CA HIS A 170 -4.12 -19.70 -9.20
C HIS A 170 -5.13 -20.82 -8.85
N ILE A 171 -6.12 -21.06 -9.69
CA ILE A 171 -7.08 -22.17 -9.53
C ILE A 171 -6.34 -23.51 -9.53
N HIS A 172 -5.38 -23.71 -10.41
CA HIS A 172 -4.56 -24.92 -10.42
C HIS A 172 -3.73 -25.08 -9.14
N LEU A 173 -3.21 -24.01 -8.58
CA LEU A 173 -2.51 -24.01 -7.30
C LEU A 173 -3.44 -24.46 -6.18
N TRP A 174 -4.62 -23.88 -6.09
CA TRP A 174 -5.58 -24.20 -5.04
C TRP A 174 -6.16 -25.61 -5.18
N ASN A 175 -6.41 -26.08 -6.38
CA ASN A 175 -6.79 -27.48 -6.62
C ASN A 175 -5.72 -28.46 -6.12
N ALA A 176 -4.42 -28.16 -6.37
CA ALA A 176 -3.33 -28.99 -5.87
C ALA A 176 -3.24 -28.96 -4.33
N LYS A 177 -3.35 -27.78 -3.72
CA LYS A 177 -3.35 -27.63 -2.25
C LYS A 177 -4.57 -28.25 -1.60
N SER A 178 -5.77 -28.10 -2.16
CA SER A 178 -6.99 -28.71 -1.65
C SER A 178 -6.91 -30.24 -1.64
N ARG A 179 -6.38 -30.85 -2.71
CA ARG A 179 -6.11 -32.31 -2.76
C ARG A 179 -5.18 -32.74 -1.62
N LEU A 180 -4.12 -31.99 -1.37
CA LEU A 180 -3.13 -32.29 -0.32
C LEU A 180 -3.69 -32.02 1.09
N ALA A 181 -4.55 -31.03 1.24
CA ALA A 181 -5.16 -30.64 2.51
C ALA A 181 -6.28 -31.61 2.99
N GLN A 182 -6.77 -32.50 2.13
CA GLN A 182 -7.76 -33.53 2.49
C GLN A 182 -8.98 -32.98 3.26
N GLY A 183 -9.49 -31.80 2.87
CA GLY A 183 -10.66 -31.18 3.51
C GLY A 183 -10.33 -30.26 4.69
N TYR A 184 -9.08 -30.16 5.11
CA TYR A 184 -8.66 -29.18 6.11
C TYR A 184 -8.49 -27.78 5.49
N PRO A 185 -8.69 -26.71 6.25
CA PRO A 185 -8.43 -25.35 5.79
C PRO A 185 -6.92 -25.12 5.55
N PHE A 186 -6.58 -24.14 4.72
CA PHE A 186 -5.20 -23.68 4.53
C PHE A 186 -5.13 -22.17 4.36
N GLU A 187 -3.94 -21.59 4.62
CA GLU A 187 -3.73 -20.16 4.50
C GLU A 187 -3.71 -19.75 3.02
N ALA A 188 -4.55 -18.76 2.67
CA ALA A 188 -4.73 -18.29 1.29
C ALA A 188 -3.94 -17.01 0.96
N ILE A 189 -3.48 -16.27 1.98
CA ILE A 189 -2.96 -14.90 1.83
C ILE A 189 -1.76 -14.84 0.89
N ASP A 190 -0.75 -15.69 1.13
CA ASP A 190 0.45 -15.72 0.29
C ASP A 190 0.14 -16.15 -1.15
N ASP A 191 -0.81 -17.08 -1.33
CA ASP A 191 -1.21 -17.55 -2.66
C ASP A 191 -1.88 -16.42 -3.46
N ILE A 192 -2.78 -15.67 -2.82
CA ILE A 192 -3.44 -14.52 -3.44
C ILE A 192 -2.43 -13.43 -3.76
N TYR A 193 -1.52 -13.12 -2.82
CA TYR A 193 -0.48 -12.11 -3.03
C TYR A 193 0.39 -12.43 -4.26
N TYR A 194 0.94 -13.63 -4.33
CA TYR A 194 1.81 -14.04 -5.43
C TYR A 194 1.06 -14.14 -6.76
N SER A 195 -0.18 -14.62 -6.74
CA SER A 195 -1.00 -14.66 -7.96
C SER A 195 -1.39 -13.27 -8.46
N ALA A 196 -1.67 -12.32 -7.56
CA ALA A 196 -1.91 -10.94 -7.92
C ALA A 196 -0.63 -10.27 -8.46
N PHE A 197 0.52 -10.56 -7.85
CA PHE A 197 1.82 -10.10 -8.33
C PHE A 197 2.09 -10.59 -9.76
N ASP A 198 1.95 -11.89 -10.01
CA ASP A 198 2.13 -12.49 -11.33
C ASP A 198 1.16 -11.90 -12.37
N ALA A 199 -0.09 -11.65 -11.97
CA ALA A 199 -1.09 -11.05 -12.85
C ALA A 199 -0.70 -9.62 -13.26
N VAL A 200 -0.27 -8.79 -12.28
CA VAL A 200 0.17 -7.41 -12.56
C VAL A 200 1.43 -7.39 -13.42
N THR A 201 2.44 -8.20 -13.10
CA THR A 201 3.70 -8.24 -13.86
C THR A 201 3.51 -8.74 -15.29
N SER A 202 2.57 -9.70 -15.52
CA SER A 202 2.32 -10.23 -16.87
C SER A 202 1.70 -9.21 -17.82
N PHE A 203 0.72 -8.40 -17.40
CA PHE A 203 0.22 -7.35 -18.28
C PHE A 203 1.14 -6.11 -18.33
N THR A 204 2.03 -5.95 -17.31
CA THR A 204 3.00 -4.85 -17.29
C THR A 204 4.15 -5.09 -18.28
N PHE A 205 4.73 -6.29 -18.29
CA PHE A 205 5.94 -6.63 -19.07
C PHE A 205 5.67 -7.53 -20.28
N SER A 206 4.60 -8.20 -20.35
CA SER A 206 4.09 -9.17 -21.33
C SER A 206 4.04 -10.59 -20.77
N ASP A 207 3.35 -11.48 -21.49
CA ASP A 207 3.23 -12.90 -21.13
C ASP A 207 4.56 -13.67 -21.14
N ASN A 208 5.58 -13.11 -21.80
CA ASN A 208 6.94 -13.68 -21.87
C ASN A 208 7.81 -13.33 -20.66
N PHE A 209 7.29 -12.53 -19.72
CA PHE A 209 8.02 -12.17 -18.52
C PHE A 209 8.44 -13.41 -17.73
N THR A 210 9.73 -13.56 -17.51
CA THR A 210 10.31 -14.80 -16.98
C THR A 210 10.12 -14.99 -15.49
N HIS A 211 9.98 -13.89 -14.74
CA HIS A 211 9.82 -13.91 -13.28
C HIS A 211 8.38 -14.23 -12.89
N ASN A 212 8.19 -15.30 -12.14
CA ASN A 212 6.87 -15.79 -11.77
C ASN A 212 6.90 -16.53 -10.43
N ALA A 213 6.00 -16.19 -9.53
CA ALA A 213 5.92 -16.77 -8.20
C ALA A 213 5.02 -18.01 -8.13
N THR A 214 3.95 -18.06 -8.94
CA THR A 214 2.92 -19.09 -8.83
C THR A 214 3.30 -20.38 -9.55
N LYS A 215 3.99 -20.31 -10.68
CA LYS A 215 4.32 -21.48 -11.53
C LYS A 215 5.15 -22.52 -10.78
N SER A 216 6.21 -22.12 -10.08
CA SER A 216 7.07 -23.02 -9.30
C SER A 216 6.27 -23.70 -8.17
N ARG A 217 5.36 -22.98 -7.52
CA ARG A 217 4.49 -23.49 -6.45
C ARG A 217 3.46 -24.50 -6.97
N VAL A 218 2.86 -24.23 -8.14
CA VAL A 218 1.96 -25.18 -8.81
C VAL A 218 2.69 -26.48 -9.12
N SER A 219 3.90 -26.41 -9.68
CA SER A 219 4.72 -27.59 -10.00
C SER A 219 5.06 -28.38 -8.75
N LEU A 220 5.47 -27.70 -7.67
CA LEU A 220 5.78 -28.32 -6.38
C LEU A 220 4.60 -29.09 -5.82
N TYR A 221 3.44 -28.47 -5.67
CA TYR A 221 2.29 -29.12 -5.01
C TYR A 221 1.57 -30.11 -5.91
N LYS A 222 1.67 -29.99 -7.23
CA LYS A 222 1.16 -31.04 -8.16
C LYS A 222 1.96 -32.34 -8.05
N SER A 223 3.29 -32.24 -7.89
CA SER A 223 4.17 -33.42 -7.78
C SER A 223 4.23 -34.02 -6.38
N MET A 224 3.67 -33.32 -5.39
CA MET A 224 3.73 -33.75 -3.98
C MET A 224 2.68 -34.82 -3.67
N SER A 225 3.10 -35.86 -2.94
CA SER A 225 2.20 -36.87 -2.39
C SER A 225 1.56 -36.40 -1.08
N THR A 226 0.35 -36.90 -0.78
CA THR A 226 -0.43 -36.53 0.40
C THR A 226 0.21 -36.94 1.73
N ASP A 227 0.99 -38.01 1.73
CA ASP A 227 1.73 -38.53 2.88
C ASP A 227 2.87 -37.60 3.38
N LYS A 228 3.30 -36.67 2.51
CA LYS A 228 4.30 -35.66 2.88
C LYS A 228 3.74 -34.45 3.63
N ILE A 229 2.42 -34.36 3.75
CA ILE A 229 1.76 -33.26 4.45
C ILE A 229 1.31 -33.73 5.83
N GLN A 230 1.78 -33.03 6.85
CA GLN A 230 1.28 -33.24 8.20
C GLN A 230 -0.07 -32.53 8.37
N LEU A 231 -1.11 -33.30 8.57
CA LEU A 231 -2.43 -32.78 8.89
C LEU A 231 -2.50 -32.37 10.36
N PRO A 232 -3.13 -31.25 10.69
CA PRO A 232 -3.30 -30.82 12.07
C PRO A 232 -4.27 -31.74 12.81
N ALA A 233 -4.22 -31.72 14.15
CA ALA A 233 -5.11 -32.53 14.99
C ALA A 233 -6.56 -32.01 15.00
N GLY A 234 -6.73 -30.68 14.93
CA GLY A 234 -8.04 -30.03 14.90
C GLY A 234 -8.51 -29.77 13.46
N LYS A 235 -9.78 -30.07 13.17
CA LYS A 235 -10.36 -29.86 11.81
C LYS A 235 -10.38 -28.41 11.36
N ASP A 236 -10.38 -27.46 12.31
CA ASP A 236 -10.39 -26.01 12.04
C ASP A 236 -8.97 -25.40 11.98
N GLU A 237 -7.95 -26.20 12.23
CA GLU A 237 -6.56 -25.77 12.15
C GLU A 237 -6.08 -25.82 10.70
N ALA A 238 -5.33 -24.78 10.28
CA ALA A 238 -4.85 -24.68 8.92
C ALA A 238 -3.65 -25.60 8.66
N VAL A 239 -3.69 -26.32 7.55
CA VAL A 239 -2.54 -27.10 7.05
C VAL A 239 -1.40 -26.17 6.69
N VAL A 240 -0.20 -26.49 7.20
CA VAL A 240 1.04 -25.78 6.85
C VAL A 240 1.72 -26.46 5.69
N PHE A 241 1.80 -25.78 4.56
CA PHE A 241 2.46 -26.28 3.38
C PHE A 241 3.97 -25.95 3.37
N PRO A 242 4.82 -26.88 2.88
CA PRO A 242 6.25 -26.59 2.72
C PRO A 242 6.44 -25.43 1.73
N LYS A 243 7.41 -24.56 2.03
CA LYS A 243 7.77 -23.46 1.14
C LYS A 243 8.47 -24.00 -0.11
N SER A 244 8.27 -23.33 -1.25
CA SER A 244 9.05 -23.64 -2.46
C SER A 244 10.54 -23.41 -2.20
N PRO A 245 11.41 -24.37 -2.54
CA PRO A 245 12.86 -24.18 -2.44
C PRO A 245 13.38 -23.21 -3.50
N ILE A 246 12.64 -23.04 -4.60
CA ILE A 246 13.00 -22.11 -5.67
C ILE A 246 12.26 -20.80 -5.41
N VAL A 247 13.02 -19.79 -5.05
CA VAL A 247 12.53 -18.43 -4.82
C VAL A 247 13.07 -17.56 -5.95
N ASP A 248 12.18 -16.94 -6.69
CA ASP A 248 12.55 -15.98 -7.72
C ASP A 248 13.08 -14.70 -7.06
N GLU A 249 14.30 -14.29 -7.40
CA GLU A 249 14.99 -13.15 -6.80
C GLU A 249 14.23 -11.83 -6.98
N PHE A 250 13.62 -11.62 -8.15
CA PHE A 250 12.81 -10.43 -8.41
C PHE A 250 11.54 -10.41 -7.56
N VAL A 251 10.87 -11.56 -7.41
CA VAL A 251 9.68 -11.69 -6.56
C VAL A 251 10.02 -11.38 -5.10
N GLU A 252 11.16 -11.91 -4.60
CA GLU A 252 11.59 -11.62 -3.23
C GLU A 252 12.04 -10.16 -3.04
N ALA A 253 12.69 -9.57 -4.04
CA ALA A 253 13.03 -8.15 -4.02
C ALA A 253 11.78 -7.27 -3.89
N PHE A 254 10.74 -7.54 -4.67
CA PHE A 254 9.47 -6.81 -4.55
C PHE A 254 8.77 -7.05 -3.21
N ARG A 255 8.84 -8.27 -2.69
CA ARG A 255 8.29 -8.58 -1.35
C ARG A 255 9.02 -7.80 -0.25
N GLU A 256 10.34 -7.71 -0.32
CA GLU A 256 11.13 -6.90 0.62
C GLU A 256 10.75 -5.41 0.54
N LEU A 257 10.63 -4.85 -0.68
CA LEU A 257 10.22 -3.46 -0.88
C LEU A 257 8.78 -3.20 -0.39
N ALA A 258 7.87 -4.16 -0.56
CA ALA A 258 6.50 -4.05 -0.05
C ALA A 258 6.47 -4.04 1.50
N LEU A 259 7.27 -4.89 2.16
CA LEU A 259 7.39 -4.91 3.63
C LEU A 259 7.98 -3.60 4.16
N VAL A 260 8.99 -3.07 3.47
CA VAL A 260 9.59 -1.77 3.79
C VAL A 260 8.56 -0.65 3.66
N TYR A 261 7.74 -0.67 2.63
CA TYR A 261 6.68 0.31 2.46
C TYR A 261 5.65 0.25 3.59
N GLU A 262 5.26 -0.94 4.04
CA GLU A 262 4.40 -1.11 5.21
C GLU A 262 5.04 -0.55 6.50
N GLU A 263 6.35 -0.77 6.69
CA GLU A 263 7.11 -0.22 7.81
C GLU A 263 7.10 1.31 7.81
N VAL A 264 7.27 1.92 6.64
CA VAL A 264 7.25 3.38 6.48
C VAL A 264 5.85 3.96 6.70
N LEU A 265 4.81 3.29 6.19
CA LEU A 265 3.42 3.71 6.42
C LEU A 265 3.05 3.73 7.91
N ALA A 266 3.62 2.82 8.69
CA ALA A 266 3.41 2.76 10.14
C ALA A 266 4.28 3.76 10.91
N SER A 267 5.23 4.44 10.27
CA SER A 267 6.16 5.36 10.91
C SER A 267 5.54 6.73 11.17
N MET A 268 5.87 7.32 12.32
CA MET A 268 5.52 8.70 12.66
C MET A 268 6.31 9.71 11.82
N TRP A 269 7.52 9.34 11.41
CA TRP A 269 8.44 10.18 10.62
C TRP A 269 8.95 9.44 9.38
N PRO A 270 8.13 9.29 8.32
CA PRO A 270 8.49 8.53 7.12
C PRO A 270 9.82 8.93 6.50
N ARG A 271 10.12 10.23 6.40
CA ARG A 271 11.38 10.73 5.83
C ARG A 271 12.62 10.27 6.62
N LEU A 272 12.55 10.30 7.95
CA LEU A 272 13.62 9.82 8.81
C LEU A 272 13.75 8.30 8.73
N GLN A 273 12.63 7.60 8.69
CA GLN A 273 12.60 6.14 8.55
C GLN A 273 13.28 5.70 7.25
N TRP A 274 13.02 6.36 6.12
CA TRP A 274 13.67 6.11 4.85
C TRP A 274 15.18 6.28 4.90
N PHE A 275 15.68 7.27 5.63
CA PHE A 275 17.11 7.47 5.80
C PHE A 275 17.82 6.24 6.38
N PHE A 276 17.20 5.53 7.32
CA PHE A 276 17.75 4.29 7.88
C PHE A 276 17.49 3.08 6.98
N ILE A 277 16.30 2.99 6.39
CA ILE A 277 15.88 1.86 5.57
C ILE A 277 16.77 1.73 4.32
N LEU A 278 16.99 2.81 3.58
CA LEU A 278 17.78 2.79 2.35
C LEU A 278 19.28 2.42 2.58
N ARG A 279 19.73 2.40 3.83
CA ARG A 279 21.08 1.93 4.20
C ARG A 279 21.15 0.45 4.48
N ARG A 280 20.02 -0.24 4.61
CA ARG A 280 19.96 -1.69 4.84
C ARG A 280 20.46 -2.43 3.59
N PRO A 281 21.43 -3.36 3.71
CA PRO A 281 21.97 -4.09 2.55
C PRO A 281 20.89 -4.81 1.75
N ARG A 282 19.92 -5.45 2.42
CA ARG A 282 18.79 -6.15 1.78
C ARG A 282 17.93 -5.21 0.92
N VAL A 283 17.66 -4.00 1.41
CA VAL A 283 16.85 -3.02 0.68
C VAL A 283 17.60 -2.50 -0.54
N ARG A 284 18.91 -2.20 -0.40
CA ARG A 284 19.73 -1.80 -1.54
C ARG A 284 19.77 -2.88 -2.62
N HIS A 285 20.01 -4.11 -2.22
CA HIS A 285 20.00 -5.24 -3.14
C HIS A 285 18.63 -5.39 -3.83
N ALA A 286 17.51 -5.28 -3.09
CA ALA A 286 16.17 -5.35 -3.67
C ALA A 286 15.91 -4.22 -4.68
N VAL A 287 16.41 -3.01 -4.43
CA VAL A 287 16.34 -1.89 -5.38
C VAL A 287 17.19 -2.18 -6.62
N GLU A 288 18.41 -2.69 -6.46
CA GLU A 288 19.30 -3.05 -7.57
C GLU A 288 18.69 -4.13 -8.46
N VAL A 289 18.12 -5.18 -7.87
CA VAL A 289 17.42 -6.26 -8.61
C VAL A 289 16.23 -5.69 -9.39
N LYS A 290 15.41 -4.86 -8.74
CA LYS A 290 14.27 -4.19 -9.40
C LYS A 290 14.73 -3.37 -10.60
N GLU A 291 15.72 -2.50 -10.41
CA GLU A 291 16.24 -1.62 -11.47
C GLU A 291 16.85 -2.40 -12.63
N SER A 292 17.60 -3.46 -12.35
CA SER A 292 18.22 -4.31 -13.38
C SER A 292 17.21 -5.05 -14.25
N VAL A 293 16.15 -5.59 -13.62
CA VAL A 293 15.06 -6.26 -14.34
C VAL A 293 14.29 -5.25 -15.19
N PHE A 294 13.95 -4.07 -14.64
CA PHE A 294 13.25 -3.04 -15.41
C PHE A 294 14.06 -2.54 -16.59
N HIS A 295 15.36 -2.33 -16.39
CA HIS A 295 16.25 -1.94 -17.48
C HIS A 295 16.22 -2.96 -18.63
N ARG A 296 16.35 -4.25 -18.31
CA ARG A 296 16.27 -5.32 -19.31
C ARG A 296 14.92 -5.32 -20.04
N GLU A 297 13.80 -5.23 -19.31
CA GLU A 297 12.48 -5.25 -19.92
C GLU A 297 12.22 -4.03 -20.80
N ILE A 298 12.78 -2.85 -20.47
CA ILE A 298 12.76 -1.66 -21.29
C ILE A 298 13.56 -1.88 -22.59
N GLU A 299 14.76 -2.43 -22.50
CA GLU A 299 15.58 -2.75 -23.69
C GLU A 299 14.87 -3.73 -24.63
N GLU A 300 14.27 -4.79 -24.07
CA GLU A 300 13.47 -5.73 -24.87
C GLU A 300 12.24 -5.06 -25.49
N GLY A 301 11.60 -4.12 -24.77
CA GLY A 301 10.50 -3.31 -25.27
C GLY A 301 10.93 -2.41 -26.44
N ILE A 302 12.08 -1.75 -26.35
CA ILE A 302 12.66 -0.94 -27.41
C ILE A 302 12.92 -1.79 -28.67
N GLN A 303 13.52 -2.97 -28.52
CA GLN A 303 13.77 -3.90 -29.64
C GLN A 303 12.46 -4.33 -30.32
N ARG A 304 11.37 -4.52 -29.54
CA ARG A 304 10.05 -4.82 -30.11
C ARG A 304 9.49 -3.65 -30.94
N LEU A 305 9.75 -2.41 -30.52
CA LEU A 305 9.31 -1.19 -31.21
C LEU A 305 10.12 -0.89 -32.47
N ASP A 306 11.45 -1.11 -32.46
CA ASP A 306 12.34 -0.84 -33.60
C ASP A 306 11.99 -1.66 -34.86
N GLY A 307 11.29 -2.78 -34.68
CA GLY A 307 10.74 -3.57 -35.79
C GLY A 307 9.58 -2.89 -36.57
N GLY A 308 9.22 -1.64 -36.25
CA GLY A 308 8.17 -0.82 -36.86
C GLY A 308 7.17 -0.30 -35.82
N GLN A 309 6.84 1.00 -35.92
CA GLN A 309 5.82 1.67 -35.07
C GLN A 309 4.40 1.18 -35.44
N ASN A 310 4.12 -0.09 -35.24
CA ASN A 310 2.79 -0.64 -35.48
C ASN A 310 2.13 -0.96 -34.10
N GLU A 311 0.98 -0.34 -33.87
CA GLU A 311 0.18 -0.49 -32.65
C GLU A 311 -0.19 -1.95 -32.36
N SER A 312 -0.21 -2.82 -33.38
CA SER A 312 -0.45 -4.27 -33.23
C SER A 312 0.66 -5.03 -32.47
N ARG A 313 1.83 -4.41 -32.26
CA ARG A 313 2.97 -4.98 -31.52
C ARG A 313 2.96 -4.62 -30.04
N VAL A 314 2.11 -3.68 -29.64
CA VAL A 314 1.99 -3.21 -28.27
C VAL A 314 1.20 -4.26 -27.47
N LYS A 315 1.88 -5.08 -26.69
CA LYS A 315 1.33 -6.22 -25.97
C LYS A 315 1.33 -6.08 -24.44
N SER A 316 1.93 -5.00 -23.94
CA SER A 316 2.09 -4.80 -22.50
C SER A 316 1.94 -3.33 -22.12
N ALA A 317 1.79 -3.05 -20.83
CA ALA A 317 1.78 -1.68 -20.35
C ALA A 317 3.12 -0.96 -20.62
N MET A 318 4.24 -1.67 -20.50
CA MET A 318 5.56 -1.16 -20.86
C MET A 318 5.63 -0.75 -22.34
N ASP A 319 5.20 -1.63 -23.25
CA ASP A 319 5.19 -1.32 -24.68
C ASP A 319 4.34 -0.08 -24.98
N HIS A 320 3.17 0.07 -24.33
CA HIS A 320 2.33 1.27 -24.44
C HIS A 320 3.06 2.53 -23.98
N MET A 321 3.76 2.50 -22.86
CA MET A 321 4.50 3.65 -22.36
C MET A 321 5.65 4.04 -23.29
N LEU A 322 6.41 3.06 -23.79
CA LEU A 322 7.49 3.30 -24.74
C LEU A 322 6.97 3.86 -26.08
N PHE A 323 5.90 3.27 -26.60
CA PHE A 323 5.24 3.78 -27.82
C PHE A 323 4.72 5.22 -27.63
N ARG A 324 4.15 5.52 -26.48
CA ARG A 324 3.67 6.86 -26.15
C ARG A 324 4.82 7.86 -26.05
N GLU A 325 5.93 7.50 -25.41
CA GLU A 325 7.14 8.34 -25.34
C GLU A 325 7.68 8.62 -26.75
N ALA A 326 7.79 7.61 -27.60
CA ALA A 326 8.21 7.78 -28.99
C ALA A 326 7.27 8.74 -29.78
N SER A 327 5.96 8.59 -29.60
CA SER A 327 4.95 9.47 -30.22
C SER A 327 5.02 10.91 -29.72
N ILE A 328 5.25 11.13 -28.42
CA ILE A 328 5.42 12.47 -27.84
C ILE A 328 6.71 13.09 -28.37
N ALA A 329 7.83 12.36 -28.34
CA ALA A 329 9.12 12.82 -28.82
C ALA A 329 9.09 13.24 -30.30
N SER A 330 8.41 12.46 -31.17
CA SER A 330 8.22 12.78 -32.56
C SER A 330 7.43 14.09 -32.77
N LYS A 331 6.39 14.35 -31.94
CA LYS A 331 5.60 15.59 -32.00
C LYS A 331 6.36 16.81 -31.49
N GLU A 332 7.30 16.61 -30.60
CA GLU A 332 8.14 17.64 -29.98
C GLU A 332 9.47 17.83 -30.71
N ASP A 333 9.67 17.15 -31.86
CA ASP A 333 10.90 17.14 -32.67
C ASP A 333 12.17 16.89 -31.84
N ARG A 334 12.07 15.90 -30.89
CA ARG A 334 13.18 15.45 -30.04
C ARG A 334 13.40 13.95 -30.17
N LYS A 335 14.54 13.47 -29.72
CA LYS A 335 14.79 12.04 -29.56
C LYS A 335 13.97 11.48 -28.39
N PRO A 336 13.37 10.27 -28.50
CA PRO A 336 12.70 9.61 -27.39
C PRO A 336 13.71 9.28 -26.27
N ASP A 337 13.28 9.47 -25.04
CA ASP A 337 14.04 9.09 -23.84
C ASP A 337 13.32 7.94 -23.13
N PHE A 338 13.62 6.73 -23.56
CA PHE A 338 13.02 5.51 -23.01
C PHE A 338 13.52 5.16 -21.60
N HIS A 339 14.68 5.71 -21.19
CA HIS A 339 15.27 5.48 -19.87
C HIS A 339 14.98 6.60 -18.86
N ARG A 340 14.05 7.50 -19.18
CA ARG A 340 13.64 8.53 -18.24
C ARG A 340 13.05 7.90 -16.98
N ARG A 341 13.39 8.47 -15.83
CA ARG A 341 12.97 7.95 -14.51
C ARG A 341 11.46 7.73 -14.39
N THR A 342 10.67 8.59 -15.04
CA THR A 342 9.20 8.46 -15.07
C THR A 342 8.74 7.08 -15.53
N ILE A 343 9.33 6.48 -16.56
CA ILE A 343 8.93 5.14 -17.06
C ILE A 343 9.18 4.08 -16.00
N TYR A 344 10.36 4.09 -15.36
CA TYR A 344 10.69 3.16 -14.26
C TYR A 344 9.72 3.27 -13.10
N ASP A 345 9.40 4.49 -12.70
CA ASP A 345 8.59 4.75 -11.53
C ASP A 345 7.11 4.49 -11.75
N GLU A 346 6.59 4.78 -12.95
CA GLU A 346 5.22 4.44 -13.33
C GLU A 346 4.99 2.93 -13.40
N VAL A 347 5.97 2.17 -13.88
CA VAL A 347 5.93 0.71 -13.89
C VAL A 347 5.97 0.14 -12.46
N SER A 348 6.70 0.77 -11.56
CA SER A 348 6.82 0.34 -10.16
C SER A 348 5.55 0.58 -9.34
N THR A 349 4.78 1.61 -9.67
CA THR A 349 3.66 2.11 -8.85
C THR A 349 2.52 1.10 -8.65
N PRO A 350 2.03 0.37 -9.67
CA PRO A 350 0.97 -0.64 -9.49
C PRO A 350 1.38 -1.78 -8.57
N GLN A 351 2.67 -2.12 -8.56
CA GLN A 351 3.22 -3.22 -7.78
C GLN A 351 3.44 -2.84 -6.32
N ALA A 352 3.83 -1.61 -6.04
CA ALA A 352 4.03 -1.09 -4.69
C ALA A 352 2.72 -0.96 -3.90
N THR A 353 1.59 -0.75 -4.58
CA THR A 353 0.27 -0.62 -3.94
C THR A 353 -0.37 -1.97 -3.58
N SER A 354 0.14 -3.08 -4.09
CA SER A 354 -0.31 -4.46 -3.79
C SER A 354 0.29 -4.97 -2.48
N THR A 355 0.18 -4.21 -1.38
CA THR A 355 0.79 -4.60 -0.11
C THR A 355 0.01 -5.71 0.60
N ARG A 356 0.75 -6.67 1.20
CA ARG A 356 0.22 -7.80 1.98
C ARG A 356 -0.77 -7.39 3.07
N ARG A 357 -0.55 -6.25 3.73
CA ARG A 357 -1.43 -5.73 4.78
C ARG A 357 -2.78 -5.25 4.26
N SER A 358 -2.82 -4.60 3.13
CA SER A 358 -4.07 -4.14 2.51
C SER A 358 -4.97 -5.33 2.16
N PHE A 359 -4.40 -6.42 1.66
CA PHE A 359 -5.10 -7.68 1.41
C PHE A 359 -5.51 -8.41 2.70
N GLN A 360 -4.66 -8.46 3.72
CA GLN A 360 -4.99 -9.06 5.02
C GLN A 360 -6.16 -8.35 5.71
N ILE A 361 -6.22 -7.03 5.59
CA ILE A 361 -7.31 -6.22 6.16
C ILE A 361 -8.65 -6.57 5.47
N LEU A 362 -8.68 -6.68 4.14
CA LEU A 362 -9.89 -7.00 3.37
C LEU A 362 -10.43 -8.41 3.64
N ILE A 363 -9.58 -9.42 3.73
CA ILE A 363 -9.98 -10.82 3.94
C ILE A 363 -10.45 -11.04 5.38
N ARG A 364 -9.75 -10.49 6.38
CA ARG A 364 -10.15 -10.63 7.79
C ARG A 364 -11.44 -9.89 8.14
N SER A 365 -11.73 -8.75 7.52
CA SER A 365 -12.99 -8.06 7.75
C SER A 365 -14.21 -8.87 7.30
N ARG A 366 -14.06 -9.76 6.30
CA ARG A 366 -15.12 -10.69 5.87
C ARG A 366 -15.22 -11.96 6.71
N SER A 367 -14.13 -12.49 7.25
CA SER A 367 -14.14 -13.71 8.05
C SER A 367 -14.55 -13.49 9.51
N SER A 368 -14.27 -12.32 10.09
CA SER A 368 -14.69 -11.98 11.45
C SER A 368 -16.18 -11.63 11.58
N SER A 369 -16.88 -11.33 10.48
CA SER A 369 -18.33 -11.14 10.48
C SER A 369 -19.14 -12.44 10.56
N HIS A 370 -18.48 -13.62 10.52
CA HIS A 370 -19.14 -14.93 10.63
C HIS A 370 -18.85 -15.69 11.92
N SER A 371 -17.98 -15.20 12.81
CA SER A 371 -17.84 -15.76 14.15
C SER A 371 -18.82 -15.05 15.09
N SER A 372 -19.93 -15.68 15.33
CA SER A 372 -21.01 -15.39 16.26
C SER A 372 -20.57 -14.71 17.55
N GLN A 373 -20.92 -13.43 17.72
CA GLN A 373 -21.24 -12.90 19.04
C GLN A 373 -22.77 -12.73 19.13
N PRO A 374 -23.44 -13.32 20.12
CA PRO A 374 -24.85 -13.07 20.33
C PRO A 374 -25.03 -11.69 20.95
N GLY A 375 -25.52 -10.71 20.20
CA GLY A 375 -25.89 -9.42 20.77
C GLY A 375 -25.98 -8.21 19.84
N THR A 376 -25.78 -8.30 18.53
CA THR A 376 -25.82 -7.12 17.64
C THR A 376 -26.73 -7.28 16.42
N THR A 377 -27.90 -7.91 16.62
CA THR A 377 -28.83 -8.26 15.52
C THR A 377 -29.65 -7.06 14.99
N GLN A 378 -29.65 -5.89 15.60
CA GLN A 378 -30.48 -4.77 15.14
C GLN A 378 -29.76 -3.76 14.21
N ALA A 379 -28.44 -3.67 14.24
CA ALA A 379 -27.74 -2.70 13.38
C ALA A 379 -27.44 -3.27 11.98
N GLN A 380 -27.32 -4.60 11.84
CA GLN A 380 -27.02 -5.24 10.55
C GLN A 380 -28.24 -5.38 9.63
N GLN A 381 -29.45 -5.40 10.16
CA GLN A 381 -30.69 -5.48 9.34
C GLN A 381 -31.02 -4.18 8.60
N ARG A 382 -30.51 -3.03 9.03
CA ARG A 382 -30.73 -1.76 8.32
C ARG A 382 -29.86 -1.57 7.06
N TYR A 383 -28.74 -2.30 6.94
CA TYR A 383 -27.86 -2.21 5.76
C TYR A 383 -28.19 -3.22 4.65
N ALA A 384 -28.90 -4.29 4.95
CA ALA A 384 -29.30 -5.29 3.96
C ALA A 384 -30.61 -4.95 3.23
N GLY A 385 -31.42 -4.01 3.74
CA GLY A 385 -32.72 -3.65 3.17
C GLY A 385 -32.69 -2.57 2.09
N GLY A 386 -31.54 -1.98 1.77
CA GLY A 386 -31.42 -0.84 0.85
C GLY A 386 -30.95 -1.18 -0.59
N LEU A 387 -30.79 -2.45 -0.93
CA LEU A 387 -30.27 -2.88 -2.25
C LEU A 387 -31.29 -3.59 -3.14
N ASN A 388 -32.57 -3.64 -2.73
CA ASN A 388 -33.67 -4.17 -3.54
C ASN A 388 -34.83 -3.15 -3.55
N SER A 389 -34.65 -2.04 -4.23
CA SER A 389 -35.70 -1.22 -4.81
C SER A 389 -35.13 -0.29 -5.86
#